data_3260232a46225f34e9a6252e35252817
#
_entry.id   3260232a46225f34e9a6252e35252817
#
_cell.length_a   1.000
_cell.length_b   1.000
_cell.length_c   1.000
_cell.angle_alpha   90.00
_cell.angle_beta   90.00
_cell.angle_gamma   90.00
#
_symmetry.space_group_name_H-M   'P 1'
#
loop_
_entity.id
_entity.type
_entity.pdbx_description
1 polymer ?
#
loop_
_entity_poly.entity_id
_entity_poly.type
_entity_poly.pdbx_seq_one_letter_code
_entity_poly.pdbx_strand_id
1 'polypeptide(L)'
;MTALLGLAVVIVVAGCEAGPPPVTPPIVPGASATPREVNLIAKDYSFLPDTLDLVPGETVLLHVINGGLEVHEAVIGAAAVQDAWEVAEAATVGAPPGPTPVVSVPPDVAGLRIVVRSGERVDVVWTVPPVAPAAAWLVGCHIPGHWARGMQIPVRWVGGAPAS
;
A
#
# COMPACT_ATOMS: atom_id res chain seq x y z
N MET A 1 -10.38 -56.96 53.60
CA MET A 1 -10.06 -56.94 52.18
C MET A 1 -10.91 -55.83 51.53
N THR A 2 -10.35 -54.65 51.34
CA THR A 2 -11.06 -53.47 50.83
C THR A 2 -10.55 -53.22 49.40
N ALA A 3 -11.45 -53.42 48.39
CA ALA A 3 -11.10 -53.17 47.00
C ALA A 3 -11.32 -51.69 46.66
N LEU A 4 -10.25 -51.00 46.23
CA LEU A 4 -10.34 -49.67 45.66
C LEU A 4 -10.67 -49.78 44.15
N LEU A 5 -11.83 -49.24 43.78
CA LEU A 5 -12.21 -49.05 42.38
C LEU A 5 -11.56 -47.74 41.87
N GLY A 6 -10.59 -47.86 40.96
CA GLY A 6 -9.99 -46.69 40.28
C GLY A 6 -10.87 -46.20 39.14
N LEU A 7 -11.30 -44.94 39.20
CA LEU A 7 -12.07 -44.27 38.14
C LEU A 7 -11.06 -43.66 37.12
N ALA A 8 -10.99 -44.23 35.93
CA ALA A 8 -10.21 -43.69 34.83
C ALA A 8 -11.01 -42.55 34.12
N VAL A 9 -10.53 -41.32 34.19
CA VAL A 9 -11.07 -40.18 33.45
C VAL A 9 -10.41 -40.13 32.10
N VAL A 10 -11.15 -40.39 31.02
CA VAL A 10 -10.70 -40.21 29.62
C VAL A 10 -10.97 -38.75 29.23
N ILE A 11 -9.91 -37.96 29.08
CA ILE A 11 -9.98 -36.59 28.53
C ILE A 11 -9.95 -36.68 27.01
N VAL A 12 -11.09 -36.45 26.36
CA VAL A 12 -11.19 -36.31 24.92
C VAL A 12 -10.80 -34.87 24.59
N VAL A 13 -9.58 -34.67 24.01
CA VAL A 13 -9.14 -33.40 23.49
C VAL A 13 -9.77 -33.23 22.10
N ALA A 14 -10.82 -32.43 21.98
CA ALA A 14 -11.38 -32.03 20.71
C ALA A 14 -10.37 -31.10 20.03
N GLY A 15 -9.60 -31.62 19.08
CA GLY A 15 -8.75 -30.82 18.20
C GLY A 15 -9.62 -29.93 17.30
N CYS A 16 -9.49 -28.61 17.40
CA CYS A 16 -10.03 -27.71 16.38
C CYS A 16 -9.22 -27.94 15.10
N GLU A 17 -9.76 -28.66 14.13
CA GLU A 17 -9.21 -28.70 12.77
C GLU A 17 -9.32 -27.29 12.20
N ALA A 18 -8.16 -26.66 11.93
CA ALA A 18 -8.11 -25.43 11.15
C ALA A 18 -8.66 -25.76 9.75
N GLY A 19 -9.74 -25.08 9.37
CA GLY A 19 -10.27 -25.19 8.01
C GLY A 19 -9.21 -24.82 6.96
N PRO A 20 -9.41 -25.17 5.67
CA PRO A 20 -8.49 -24.80 4.61
C PRO A 20 -8.30 -23.27 4.61
N PRO A 21 -7.07 -22.78 4.31
CA PRO A 21 -6.80 -21.35 4.28
C PRO A 21 -7.74 -20.66 3.28
N PRO A 22 -8.18 -19.42 3.55
CA PRO A 22 -9.05 -18.69 2.65
C PRO A 22 -8.36 -18.51 1.30
N VAL A 23 -9.02 -18.94 0.23
CA VAL A 23 -8.54 -18.76 -1.15
C VAL A 23 -8.89 -17.32 -1.56
N THR A 24 -7.91 -16.46 -1.71
CA THR A 24 -8.11 -15.14 -2.29
C THR A 24 -8.46 -15.30 -3.77
N PRO A 25 -9.60 -14.79 -4.24
CA PRO A 25 -9.95 -14.87 -5.65
C PRO A 25 -8.92 -14.13 -6.51
N PRO A 26 -8.65 -14.59 -7.75
CA PRO A 26 -7.74 -13.91 -8.65
C PRO A 26 -8.23 -12.50 -8.96
N ILE A 27 -7.30 -11.53 -9.04
CA ILE A 27 -7.62 -10.16 -9.42
C ILE A 27 -8.00 -10.12 -10.91
N VAL A 28 -9.16 -9.55 -11.20
CA VAL A 28 -9.58 -9.25 -12.58
C VAL A 28 -9.04 -7.86 -12.93
N PRO A 29 -8.13 -7.73 -13.93
CA PRO A 29 -7.57 -6.44 -14.30
C PRO A 29 -8.62 -5.50 -14.85
N GLY A 30 -8.52 -4.21 -14.52
CA GLY A 30 -9.39 -3.18 -15.07
C GLY A 30 -8.97 -2.76 -16.48
N ALA A 31 -9.93 -2.29 -17.27
CA ALA A 31 -9.74 -1.70 -18.58
C ALA A 31 -10.08 -0.20 -18.55
N SER A 32 -9.67 0.58 -19.56
CA SER A 32 -9.94 2.03 -19.63
C SER A 32 -11.43 2.38 -19.54
N ALA A 33 -12.31 1.54 -20.11
CA ALA A 33 -13.76 1.73 -20.03
C ALA A 33 -14.39 1.28 -18.71
N THR A 34 -13.70 0.39 -17.99
CA THR A 34 -14.13 -0.19 -16.71
C THR A 34 -12.92 -0.36 -15.80
N PRO A 35 -12.37 0.73 -15.24
CA PRO A 35 -11.21 0.65 -14.33
C PRO A 35 -11.52 -0.22 -13.13
N ARG A 36 -10.52 -0.95 -12.64
CA ARG A 36 -10.63 -1.65 -11.36
C ARG A 36 -10.48 -0.64 -10.21
N GLU A 37 -11.44 -0.65 -9.30
CA GLU A 37 -11.36 0.20 -8.11
C GLU A 37 -10.32 -0.35 -7.12
N VAL A 38 -9.46 0.54 -6.63
CA VAL A 38 -8.40 0.24 -5.66
C VAL A 38 -8.42 1.28 -4.57
N ASN A 39 -8.58 0.85 -3.33
CA ASN A 39 -8.53 1.76 -2.18
C ASN A 39 -7.13 1.73 -1.54
N LEU A 40 -6.59 2.90 -1.29
CA LEU A 40 -5.37 3.12 -0.53
C LEU A 40 -5.67 4.12 0.59
N ILE A 41 -5.69 3.65 1.82
CA ILE A 41 -6.01 4.47 2.99
C ILE A 41 -4.69 4.87 3.67
N ALA A 42 -4.41 6.17 3.71
CA ALA A 42 -3.33 6.74 4.50
C ALA A 42 -3.83 6.98 5.94
N LYS A 43 -3.08 6.52 6.91
CA LYS A 43 -3.25 6.82 8.33
C LYS A 43 -1.95 7.40 8.87
N ASP A 44 -1.98 7.98 10.06
CA ASP A 44 -0.77 8.53 10.65
C ASP A 44 0.26 7.42 10.83
N TYR A 45 1.13 7.45 9.96
CA TYR A 45 2.38 6.87 9.46
C TYR A 45 2.24 5.44 8.92
N SER A 46 1.10 5.11 8.31
CA SER A 46 0.90 3.81 7.64
C SER A 46 -0.06 3.89 6.47
N PHE A 47 0.00 2.88 5.59
CA PHE A 47 -0.99 2.66 4.54
C PHE A 47 -1.77 1.37 4.78
N LEU A 48 -3.01 1.33 4.30
CA LEU A 48 -3.83 0.13 4.19
C LEU A 48 -4.36 0.02 2.75
N PRO A 49 -4.28 -1.18 2.15
CA PRO A 49 -3.66 -2.40 2.67
C PRO A 49 -2.14 -2.23 2.87
N ASP A 50 -1.49 -3.20 3.49
CA ASP A 50 -0.03 -3.24 3.70
C ASP A 50 0.77 -3.63 2.44
N THR A 51 0.09 -3.86 1.33
CA THR A 51 0.63 -4.18 0.01
C THR A 51 -0.31 -3.67 -1.05
N LEU A 52 0.19 -2.96 -2.05
CA LEU A 52 -0.59 -2.52 -3.21
C LEU A 52 -0.44 -3.53 -4.36
N ASP A 53 -1.51 -4.28 -4.66
CA ASP A 53 -1.53 -5.24 -5.76
C ASP A 53 -1.92 -4.56 -7.07
N LEU A 54 -1.04 -4.66 -8.07
CA LEU A 54 -1.23 -4.12 -9.41
C LEU A 54 -1.01 -5.19 -10.49
N VAL A 55 -1.84 -5.15 -11.54
CA VAL A 55 -1.67 -5.99 -12.73
C VAL A 55 -1.02 -5.16 -13.83
N PRO A 56 0.09 -5.61 -14.44
CA PRO A 56 0.73 -4.88 -15.53
C PRO A 56 -0.26 -4.57 -16.66
N GLY A 57 -0.30 -3.31 -17.10
CA GLY A 57 -1.17 -2.84 -18.18
C GLY A 57 -2.63 -2.59 -17.81
N GLU A 58 -3.06 -2.86 -16.58
CA GLU A 58 -4.42 -2.56 -16.16
C GLU A 58 -4.67 -1.04 -16.06
N THR A 59 -5.94 -0.66 -16.11
CA THR A 59 -6.37 0.68 -15.69
C THR A 59 -7.07 0.57 -14.34
N VAL A 60 -6.61 1.35 -13.36
CA VAL A 60 -7.21 1.42 -12.03
C VAL A 60 -7.87 2.78 -11.80
N LEU A 61 -8.96 2.78 -11.04
CA LEU A 61 -9.47 3.96 -10.34
C LEU A 61 -8.94 3.88 -8.91
N LEU A 62 -7.84 4.60 -8.65
CA LEU A 62 -7.19 4.62 -7.36
C LEU A 62 -7.85 5.67 -6.46
N HIS A 63 -8.40 5.22 -5.36
CA HIS A 63 -8.98 6.05 -4.31
C HIS A 63 -7.96 6.20 -3.18
N VAL A 64 -7.32 7.36 -3.09
CA VAL A 64 -6.43 7.68 -1.96
C VAL A 64 -7.24 8.41 -0.91
N ILE A 65 -7.37 7.82 0.26
CA ILE A 65 -8.25 8.30 1.34
C ILE A 65 -7.38 8.58 2.57
N ASN A 66 -7.44 9.79 3.10
CA ASN A 66 -6.74 10.11 4.33
C ASN A 66 -7.66 9.93 5.55
N GLY A 67 -7.45 8.84 6.29
CA GLY A 67 -8.10 8.56 7.57
C GLY A 67 -7.25 8.94 8.79
N GLY A 68 -6.13 9.66 8.58
CA GLY A 68 -5.27 10.23 9.63
C GLY A 68 -5.59 11.70 9.91
N LEU A 69 -4.81 12.30 10.82
CA LEU A 69 -4.97 13.69 11.22
C LEU A 69 -4.02 14.64 10.47
N GLU A 70 -2.90 14.12 9.98
CA GLU A 70 -1.90 14.89 9.24
C GLU A 70 -2.17 14.85 7.72
N VAL A 71 -1.51 15.73 6.97
CA VAL A 71 -1.47 15.62 5.51
C VAL A 71 -0.58 14.44 5.13
N HIS A 72 -1.01 13.66 4.16
CA HIS A 72 -0.23 12.55 3.63
C HIS A 72 -0.07 12.64 2.11
N GLU A 73 0.84 11.86 1.59
CA GLU A 73 0.95 11.65 0.15
C GLU A 73 1.18 10.17 -0.16
N ALA A 74 0.76 9.76 -1.34
CA ALA A 74 1.09 8.47 -1.90
C ALA A 74 1.99 8.70 -3.12
N VAL A 75 3.27 8.40 -2.98
CA VAL A 75 4.25 8.40 -4.07
C VAL A 75 4.47 6.97 -4.49
N ILE A 76 4.08 6.63 -5.73
CA ILE A 76 4.17 5.26 -6.27
C ILE A 76 5.28 5.20 -7.31
N GLY A 77 6.28 4.36 -7.08
CA GLY A 77 7.40 4.20 -7.99
C GLY A 77 8.56 3.39 -7.44
N ALA A 78 9.62 3.26 -8.25
CA ALA A 78 10.87 2.59 -7.87
C ALA A 78 11.68 3.40 -6.84
N ALA A 79 12.75 2.82 -6.31
CA ALA A 79 13.61 3.47 -5.31
C ALA A 79 14.06 4.87 -5.74
N ALA A 80 14.47 5.06 -7.00
CA ALA A 80 14.89 6.38 -7.49
C ALA A 80 13.78 7.46 -7.41
N VAL A 81 12.51 7.06 -7.54
CA VAL A 81 11.35 7.94 -7.33
C VAL A 81 11.23 8.31 -5.86
N GLN A 82 11.34 7.31 -4.97
CA GLN A 82 11.24 7.52 -3.53
C GLN A 82 12.38 8.45 -3.05
N ASP A 83 13.62 8.19 -3.47
CA ASP A 83 14.79 8.99 -3.11
C ASP A 83 14.64 10.45 -3.58
N ALA A 84 14.14 10.67 -4.81
CA ALA A 84 13.95 12.00 -5.36
C ALA A 84 12.94 12.82 -4.54
N TRP A 85 11.81 12.21 -4.15
CA TRP A 85 10.80 12.89 -3.33
C TRP A 85 11.27 13.10 -1.89
N GLU A 86 12.01 12.16 -1.29
CA GLU A 86 12.58 12.34 0.05
C GLU A 86 13.52 13.55 0.10
N VAL A 87 14.38 13.71 -0.92
CA VAL A 87 15.29 14.88 -1.01
C VAL A 87 14.49 16.16 -1.24
N ALA A 88 13.49 16.15 -2.12
CA ALA A 88 12.70 17.32 -2.42
C ALA A 88 11.85 17.79 -1.23
N GLU A 89 11.21 16.87 -0.54
CA GLU A 89 10.38 17.18 0.65
C GLU A 89 11.24 17.62 1.85
N ALA A 90 12.45 17.07 2.01
CA ALA A 90 13.36 17.50 3.06
C ALA A 90 13.67 19.01 2.99
N ALA A 91 13.62 19.63 1.81
CA ALA A 91 13.80 21.05 1.63
C ALA A 91 12.67 21.92 2.21
N THR A 92 11.53 21.30 2.55
CA THR A 92 10.36 21.99 3.18
C THR A 92 10.45 22.07 4.69
N VAL A 93 11.39 21.34 5.32
CA VAL A 93 11.58 21.34 6.78
C VAL A 93 11.93 22.74 7.26
N GLY A 94 11.14 23.26 8.21
CA GLY A 94 11.34 24.60 8.77
C GLY A 94 10.95 25.75 7.85
N ALA A 95 10.27 25.49 6.74
CA ALA A 95 9.68 26.54 5.93
C ALA A 95 8.73 27.40 6.79
N PRO A 96 8.73 28.75 6.64
CA PRO A 96 7.84 29.60 7.39
C PRO A 96 6.37 29.28 7.04
N PRO A 97 5.41 29.51 7.96
CA PRO A 97 4.00 29.35 7.65
C PRO A 97 3.61 30.25 6.47
N GLY A 98 3.04 29.67 5.46
CA GLY A 98 2.69 30.33 4.21
C GLY A 98 2.09 29.31 3.24
N PRO A 99 1.81 29.69 1.97
CA PRO A 99 1.41 28.72 0.98
C PRO A 99 2.50 27.65 0.88
N THR A 100 2.09 26.39 0.98
CA THR A 100 2.99 25.23 0.92
C THR A 100 3.92 25.35 -0.28
N PRO A 101 5.25 25.24 -0.13
CA PRO A 101 6.17 25.26 -1.25
C PRO A 101 5.73 24.23 -2.29
N VAL A 102 5.70 24.63 -3.56
CA VAL A 102 5.49 23.68 -4.66
C VAL A 102 6.76 22.85 -4.77
N VAL A 103 6.69 21.63 -4.26
CA VAL A 103 7.80 20.68 -4.37
C VAL A 103 7.64 19.91 -5.67
N SER A 104 8.73 19.81 -6.44
CA SER A 104 8.76 19.08 -7.70
C SER A 104 10.08 18.34 -7.85
N VAL A 105 10.04 17.26 -8.61
CA VAL A 105 11.20 16.46 -9.00
C VAL A 105 11.26 16.36 -10.53
N PRO A 106 12.40 15.97 -11.12
CA PRO A 106 12.50 15.73 -12.55
C PRO A 106 11.45 14.71 -13.03
N PRO A 107 10.87 14.86 -14.23
CA PRO A 107 9.78 14.02 -14.72
C PRO A 107 10.09 12.52 -14.79
N ASP A 108 11.34 12.16 -15.05
CA ASP A 108 11.82 10.77 -15.14
C ASP A 108 11.85 10.03 -13.79
N VAL A 109 11.82 10.76 -12.68
CA VAL A 109 11.75 10.24 -11.31
C VAL A 109 10.52 10.73 -10.56
N ALA A 110 9.52 11.28 -11.26
CA ALA A 110 8.32 11.80 -10.61
C ALA A 110 7.39 10.71 -10.08
N GLY A 111 7.31 9.56 -10.77
CA GLY A 111 6.34 8.51 -10.43
C GLY A 111 4.88 9.01 -10.49
N LEU A 112 4.01 8.37 -9.73
CA LEU A 112 2.66 8.87 -9.48
C LEU A 112 2.60 9.42 -8.05
N ARG A 113 2.36 10.73 -7.89
CA ARG A 113 2.23 11.39 -6.60
C ARG A 113 0.83 11.92 -6.39
N ILE A 114 0.23 11.62 -5.25
CA ILE A 114 -1.11 12.07 -4.86
C ILE A 114 -1.01 12.60 -3.43
N VAL A 115 -1.33 13.89 -3.23
CA VAL A 115 -1.37 14.52 -1.90
C VAL A 115 -2.81 14.51 -1.42
N VAL A 116 -3.02 14.17 -0.15
CA VAL A 116 -4.35 14.04 0.44
C VAL A 116 -4.37 14.62 1.86
N ARG A 117 -5.28 15.60 2.11
CA ARG A 117 -5.44 16.25 3.42
C ARG A 117 -6.26 15.37 4.36
N SER A 118 -6.18 15.64 5.66
CA SER A 118 -7.00 14.94 6.66
C SER A 118 -8.49 14.94 6.28
N GLY A 119 -9.11 13.77 6.26
CA GLY A 119 -10.50 13.54 5.87
C GLY A 119 -10.78 13.66 4.37
N GLU A 120 -9.77 13.92 3.54
CA GLU A 120 -9.90 14.02 2.08
C GLU A 120 -9.82 12.66 1.40
N ARG A 121 -10.49 12.56 0.24
CA ARG A 121 -10.31 11.49 -0.75
C ARG A 121 -9.97 12.12 -2.09
N VAL A 122 -8.95 11.60 -2.74
CA VAL A 122 -8.56 11.95 -4.10
C VAL A 122 -8.67 10.71 -4.98
N ASP A 123 -9.38 10.82 -6.09
CA ASP A 123 -9.62 9.75 -7.05
C ASP A 123 -8.79 9.99 -8.31
N VAL A 124 -8.00 9.01 -8.72
CA VAL A 124 -7.14 9.08 -9.89
C VAL A 124 -7.34 7.86 -10.78
N VAL A 125 -7.69 8.09 -12.05
CA VAL A 125 -7.63 7.03 -13.07
C VAL A 125 -6.19 6.93 -13.55
N TRP A 126 -5.60 5.76 -13.41
CA TRP A 126 -4.21 5.52 -13.77
C TRP A 126 -4.05 4.22 -14.53
N THR A 127 -3.36 4.29 -15.68
CA THR A 127 -2.94 3.09 -16.41
C THR A 127 -1.56 2.66 -15.92
N VAL A 128 -1.52 1.48 -15.35
CA VAL A 128 -0.32 0.84 -14.80
C VAL A 128 0.64 0.50 -15.95
N PRO A 129 1.98 0.58 -15.76
CA PRO A 129 2.94 0.16 -16.77
C PRO A 129 2.62 -1.22 -17.34
N PRO A 130 2.74 -1.42 -18.68
CA PRO A 130 2.31 -2.66 -19.33
C PRO A 130 3.18 -3.88 -19.03
N VAL A 131 4.37 -3.63 -18.47
CA VAL A 131 5.34 -4.66 -18.03
C VAL A 131 5.70 -4.39 -16.60
N ALA A 132 5.68 -5.42 -15.76
CA ALA A 132 6.16 -5.30 -14.38
C ALA A 132 7.64 -4.87 -14.38
N PRO A 133 8.00 -3.76 -13.72
CA PRO A 133 9.38 -3.32 -13.64
C PRO A 133 10.27 -4.37 -12.96
N ALA A 134 11.53 -4.48 -13.40
CA ALA A 134 12.50 -5.37 -12.74
C ALA A 134 12.87 -4.87 -11.32
N ALA A 135 12.82 -3.54 -11.11
CA ALA A 135 13.06 -2.95 -9.80
C ALA A 135 11.78 -3.03 -8.94
N ALA A 136 11.95 -3.25 -7.64
CA ALA A 136 10.86 -3.18 -6.68
C ALA A 136 10.26 -1.77 -6.64
N TRP A 137 8.93 -1.70 -6.60
CA TRP A 137 8.20 -0.45 -6.43
C TRP A 137 7.61 -0.38 -5.03
N LEU A 138 7.50 0.85 -4.54
CA LEU A 138 6.90 1.17 -3.25
C LEU A 138 5.79 2.21 -3.43
N VAL A 139 4.92 2.28 -2.44
CA VAL A 139 4.12 3.46 -2.13
C VAL A 139 4.74 4.07 -0.89
N GLY A 140 5.13 5.34 -0.94
CA GLY A 140 5.78 6.05 0.17
C GLY A 140 5.11 7.39 0.46
N CYS A 141 5.28 7.88 1.68
CA CYS A 141 4.96 9.25 2.07
C CYS A 141 6.25 9.96 2.48
N HIS A 142 6.62 11.01 1.74
CA HIS A 142 7.87 11.76 1.95
C HIS A 142 7.68 13.10 2.66
N ILE A 143 6.44 13.40 3.11
CA ILE A 143 6.24 14.53 4.02
C ILE A 143 7.22 14.37 5.18
N PRO A 144 7.95 15.44 5.57
CA PRO A 144 9.07 15.35 6.49
C PRO A 144 8.78 14.53 7.75
N GLY A 145 9.56 13.49 7.95
CA GLY A 145 9.47 12.57 9.08
C GLY A 145 8.51 11.38 8.92
N HIS A 146 7.66 11.33 7.88
CA HIS A 146 6.72 10.22 7.68
C HIS A 146 7.43 8.95 7.17
N TRP A 147 8.32 9.11 6.19
CA TRP A 147 9.15 8.02 5.68
C TRP A 147 9.98 7.37 6.79
N ALA A 148 10.64 8.18 7.61
CA ALA A 148 11.47 7.72 8.72
C ALA A 148 10.67 6.94 9.79
N ARG A 149 9.34 7.14 9.85
CA ARG A 149 8.42 6.39 10.72
C ARG A 149 7.88 5.12 10.07
N GLY A 150 8.36 4.78 8.87
CA GLY A 150 7.97 3.57 8.15
C GLY A 150 6.72 3.69 7.30
N MET A 151 6.29 4.92 6.95
CA MET A 151 5.10 5.13 6.10
C MET A 151 5.41 4.75 4.64
N GLN A 152 5.53 3.46 4.41
CA GLN A 152 5.76 2.85 3.11
C GLN A 152 5.21 1.43 3.05
N ILE A 153 4.78 1.01 1.87
CA ILE A 153 4.33 -0.36 1.58
C ILE A 153 4.87 -0.83 0.21
N PRO A 154 5.07 -2.13 0.01
CA PRO A 154 5.46 -2.66 -1.29
C PRO A 154 4.31 -2.62 -2.30
N VAL A 155 4.66 -2.41 -3.57
CA VAL A 155 3.82 -2.76 -4.72
C VAL A 155 4.11 -4.21 -5.10
N ARG A 156 3.06 -5.03 -5.17
CA ARG A 156 3.16 -6.41 -5.63
C ARG A 156 2.54 -6.53 -7.02
N TRP A 157 3.34 -7.00 -7.97
CA TRP A 157 2.89 -7.26 -9.32
C TRP A 157 2.21 -8.63 -9.38
N VAL A 158 0.94 -8.65 -9.74
CA VAL A 158 0.11 -9.87 -9.75
C VAL A 158 -0.49 -10.07 -11.13
N GLY A 159 -0.60 -11.31 -11.59
CA GLY A 159 -1.30 -11.65 -12.85
C GLY A 159 -0.71 -10.93 -14.06
N GLY A 160 0.42 -11.22 -14.50
CA GLY A 160 1.02 -10.76 -15.75
C GLY A 160 1.94 -11.85 -16.29
N ALA A 161 2.21 -11.84 -17.59
CA ALA A 161 3.29 -12.67 -18.11
C ALA A 161 4.60 -12.19 -17.48
N PRO A 162 5.50 -13.10 -17.06
CA PRO A 162 6.82 -12.70 -16.57
C PRO A 162 7.53 -11.90 -17.66
N ALA A 163 8.25 -10.83 -17.28
CA ALA A 163 9.11 -10.10 -18.19
C ALA A 163 10.12 -11.08 -18.80
N SER A 164 10.11 -11.20 -20.13
CA SER A 164 11.05 -12.02 -20.92
C SER A 164 12.41 -11.35 -21.01
#